data_42f3d73f087ddd0a6934d3ceb2e8d739
#
_entry.id   42f3d73f087ddd0a6934d3ceb2e8d739
#
_cell.length_a   1.000
_cell.length_b   1.000
_cell.length_c   1.000
_cell.angle_alpha   90.00
_cell.angle_beta   90.00
_cell.angle_gamma   90.00
#
_symmetry.space_group_name_H-M   'P 1'
#
loop_
_entity.id
_entity.type
_entity.pdbx_description
1 polymer ?
#
loop_
_entity_poly.entity_id
_entity_poly.type
_entity_poly.pdbx_seq_one_letter_code
_entity_poly.pdbx_strand_id
1 'polypeptide(L)'
;MAEGHTHPAAPMVDEVSDFEVLEMAVRELAIEKGLFSADDHRRWTEYVHTLGPLPAARLVAKAWLDAEFKKLAVRDGVKASLEVGVDWINGPPTGFGTPSDYCNLRVLEDTPTVKHVVVCTLCSCYPRPILGQSPEWYRTPNYRRRLVRWPRQVLAEFGLQLDPGVEIRVADSNQKTRYIVLPVRPDGTEGWSEDQLAEIVTRDCLIGVAVPKPGITANATRPVHPAVHPVHHEH
;
A
#
# COMPACT_ATOMS: atom_id res chain seq x y z
N MET A 1 37.71 -25.56 7.33
CA MET A 1 37.77 -24.92 5.99
C MET A 1 36.36 -24.53 5.64
N ALA A 2 36.06 -23.23 5.69
CA ALA A 2 34.72 -22.70 5.37
C ALA A 2 34.67 -22.44 3.87
N GLU A 3 33.87 -23.20 3.15
CA GLU A 3 33.59 -22.95 1.75
C GLU A 3 32.80 -21.65 1.62
N GLY A 4 33.46 -20.62 1.09
CA GLY A 4 32.80 -19.35 0.78
C GLY A 4 31.87 -19.54 -0.42
N HIS A 5 30.57 -19.50 -0.18
CA HIS A 5 29.59 -19.36 -1.25
C HIS A 5 29.72 -17.97 -1.87
N THR A 6 30.46 -17.89 -3.00
CA THR A 6 30.43 -16.72 -3.85
C THR A 6 29.11 -16.72 -4.63
N HIS A 7 28.20 -15.84 -4.23
CA HIS A 7 27.04 -15.55 -5.07
C HIS A 7 27.54 -14.91 -6.37
N PRO A 8 27.09 -15.39 -7.55
CA PRO A 8 27.42 -14.69 -8.79
C PRO A 8 26.90 -13.24 -8.70
N ALA A 9 27.76 -12.29 -9.06
CA ALA A 9 27.35 -10.90 -9.14
C ALA A 9 26.18 -10.81 -10.14
N ALA A 10 25.11 -10.09 -9.74
CA ALA A 10 24.03 -9.79 -10.67
C ALA A 10 24.61 -9.07 -11.91
N PRO A 11 24.09 -9.34 -13.13
CA PRO A 11 24.55 -8.65 -14.32
C PRO A 11 24.40 -7.15 -14.13
N MET A 12 25.42 -6.39 -14.53
CA MET A 12 25.45 -4.92 -14.40
C MET A 12 24.52 -4.21 -15.40
N VAL A 13 23.93 -4.94 -16.33
CA VAL A 13 22.99 -4.44 -17.34
C VAL A 13 21.80 -5.38 -17.33
N ASP A 14 20.64 -4.85 -17.00
CA ASP A 14 19.39 -5.57 -17.15
C ASP A 14 19.07 -5.70 -18.65
N GLU A 15 18.70 -6.90 -19.08
CA GLU A 15 18.17 -7.08 -20.43
C GLU A 15 16.83 -6.36 -20.52
N VAL A 16 16.71 -5.41 -21.49
CA VAL A 16 15.45 -4.71 -21.72
C VAL A 16 14.42 -5.73 -22.24
N SER A 17 13.34 -5.88 -21.50
CA SER A 17 12.26 -6.80 -21.87
C SER A 17 11.43 -6.27 -23.03
N ASP A 18 10.77 -7.18 -23.77
CA ASP A 18 9.84 -6.79 -24.85
C ASP A 18 8.75 -5.84 -24.36
N PHE A 19 8.33 -5.94 -23.10
CA PHE A 19 7.34 -5.04 -22.50
C PHE A 19 7.87 -3.63 -22.28
N GLU A 20 9.15 -3.47 -21.94
CA GLU A 20 9.79 -2.15 -21.82
C GLU A 20 9.97 -1.50 -23.18
N VAL A 21 10.35 -2.29 -24.20
CA VAL A 21 10.39 -1.79 -25.60
C VAL A 21 9.00 -1.34 -26.06
N LEU A 22 7.97 -2.13 -25.77
CA LEU A 22 6.59 -1.77 -26.11
C LEU A 22 6.12 -0.52 -25.36
N GLU A 23 6.45 -0.38 -24.07
CA GLU A 23 6.14 0.82 -23.29
C GLU A 23 6.77 2.05 -23.93
N MET A 24 8.07 2.00 -24.26
CA MET A 24 8.78 3.11 -24.90
C MET A 24 8.12 3.48 -26.24
N ALA A 25 7.80 2.51 -27.09
CA ALA A 25 7.17 2.75 -28.38
C ALA A 25 5.77 3.38 -28.24
N VAL A 26 4.96 2.90 -27.30
CA VAL A 26 3.63 3.47 -27.02
C VAL A 26 3.73 4.88 -26.47
N ARG A 27 4.69 5.14 -25.57
CA ARG A 27 4.94 6.49 -25.02
C ARG A 27 5.36 7.47 -26.12
N GLU A 28 6.32 7.10 -26.95
CA GLU A 28 6.78 7.95 -28.07
C GLU A 28 5.65 8.25 -29.05
N LEU A 29 4.86 7.24 -29.41
CA LEU A 29 3.69 7.43 -30.28
C LEU A 29 2.64 8.36 -29.64
N ALA A 30 2.41 8.24 -28.35
CA ALA A 30 1.47 9.10 -27.63
C ALA A 30 1.93 10.57 -27.61
N ILE A 31 3.25 10.79 -27.43
CA ILE A 31 3.86 12.12 -27.51
C ILE A 31 3.75 12.67 -28.95
N GLU A 32 4.07 11.89 -29.96
CA GLU A 32 3.94 12.27 -31.38
C GLU A 32 2.50 12.64 -31.74
N LYS A 33 1.52 11.91 -31.21
CA LYS A 33 0.09 12.20 -31.40
C LYS A 33 -0.42 13.37 -30.56
N GLY A 34 0.42 13.99 -29.72
CA GLY A 34 0.05 15.13 -28.89
C GLY A 34 -0.91 14.81 -27.76
N LEU A 35 -0.98 13.55 -27.31
CA LEU A 35 -1.82 13.16 -26.17
C LEU A 35 -1.27 13.73 -24.86
N PHE A 36 0.04 13.86 -24.74
CA PHE A 36 0.78 14.55 -23.69
C PHE A 36 2.20 14.88 -24.19
N SER A 37 2.88 15.82 -23.54
CA SER A 37 4.27 16.16 -23.89
C SER A 37 5.28 15.26 -23.16
N ALA A 38 6.51 15.20 -23.68
CA ALA A 38 7.61 14.52 -22.98
C ALA A 38 7.87 15.12 -21.59
N ASP A 39 7.70 16.45 -21.44
CA ASP A 39 7.85 17.13 -20.15
C ASP A 39 6.74 16.75 -19.16
N ASP A 40 5.52 16.59 -19.65
CA ASP A 40 4.41 16.11 -18.82
C ASP A 40 4.66 14.69 -18.30
N HIS A 41 5.14 13.81 -19.19
CA HIS A 41 5.51 12.44 -18.81
C HIS A 41 6.61 12.44 -17.76
N ARG A 42 7.66 13.24 -17.94
CA ARG A 42 8.77 13.37 -16.97
C ARG A 42 8.26 13.83 -15.61
N ARG A 43 7.49 14.93 -15.56
CA ARG A 43 6.91 15.47 -14.32
C ARG A 43 6.02 14.46 -13.61
N TRP A 44 5.23 13.71 -14.36
CA TRP A 44 4.39 12.66 -13.80
C TRP A 44 5.23 11.53 -13.20
N THR A 45 6.25 11.07 -13.90
CA THR A 45 7.16 10.03 -13.45
C THR A 45 7.88 10.45 -12.16
N GLU A 46 8.43 11.66 -12.14
CA GLU A 46 9.08 12.24 -10.96
C GLU A 46 8.11 12.29 -9.78
N TYR A 47 6.90 12.78 -9.99
CA TYR A 47 5.87 12.82 -8.94
C TYR A 47 5.53 11.43 -8.41
N VAL A 48 5.30 10.45 -9.28
CA VAL A 48 4.97 9.08 -8.87
C VAL A 48 6.08 8.46 -8.01
N HIS A 49 7.34 8.79 -8.26
CA HIS A 49 8.47 8.34 -7.46
C HIS A 49 8.51 8.98 -6.06
N THR A 50 7.89 10.14 -5.86
CA THR A 50 7.77 10.76 -4.53
C THR A 50 6.69 10.15 -3.66
N LEU A 51 5.77 9.38 -4.26
CA LEU A 51 4.65 8.80 -3.53
C LEU A 51 5.09 7.68 -2.61
N GLY A 52 4.64 7.72 -1.37
CA GLY A 52 4.96 6.73 -0.34
C GLY A 52 3.88 6.63 0.73
N PRO A 53 4.04 5.76 1.71
CA PRO A 53 3.03 5.53 2.75
C PRO A 53 3.03 6.58 3.86
N LEU A 54 3.99 7.53 3.87
CA LEU A 54 4.14 8.51 4.95
C LEU A 54 2.87 9.35 5.19
N PRO A 55 2.15 9.86 4.17
CA PRO A 55 0.92 10.61 4.42
C PRO A 55 -0.15 9.79 5.14
N ALA A 56 -0.34 8.51 4.77
CA ALA A 56 -1.27 7.63 5.47
C ALA A 56 -0.79 7.26 6.88
N ALA A 57 0.52 7.10 7.08
CA ALA A 57 1.09 6.90 8.40
C ALA A 57 0.84 8.10 9.33
N ARG A 58 0.99 9.33 8.83
CA ARG A 58 0.63 10.56 9.55
C ARG A 58 -0.87 10.65 9.84
N LEU A 59 -1.72 10.28 8.88
CA LEU A 59 -3.17 10.22 9.11
C LEU A 59 -3.49 9.29 10.29
N VAL A 60 -2.87 8.10 10.34
CA VAL A 60 -3.04 7.15 11.44
C VAL A 60 -2.52 7.72 12.76
N ALA A 61 -1.30 8.27 12.77
CA ALA A 61 -0.69 8.85 13.97
C ALA A 61 -1.55 9.99 14.53
N LYS A 62 -2.00 10.91 13.68
CA LYS A 62 -2.92 11.99 14.04
C LYS A 62 -4.23 11.46 14.60
N ALA A 63 -4.83 10.42 13.98
CA ALA A 63 -6.05 9.80 14.46
C ALA A 63 -5.90 9.10 15.83
N TRP A 64 -4.71 8.63 16.18
CA TRP A 64 -4.42 8.09 17.50
C TRP A 64 -4.28 9.16 18.59
N LEU A 65 -3.91 10.40 18.22
CA LEU A 65 -3.70 11.50 19.13
C LEU A 65 -4.94 12.40 19.26
N ASP A 66 -5.74 12.49 18.21
CA ASP A 66 -6.92 13.35 18.12
C ASP A 66 -8.18 12.54 17.81
N ALA A 67 -9.08 12.44 18.81
CA ALA A 67 -10.32 11.68 18.68
C ALA A 67 -11.31 12.32 17.69
N GLU A 68 -11.31 13.63 17.52
CA GLU A 68 -12.20 14.30 16.56
C GLU A 68 -11.69 14.10 15.13
N PHE A 69 -10.38 14.20 14.94
CA PHE A 69 -9.78 13.86 13.66
C PHE A 69 -10.00 12.37 13.30
N LYS A 70 -9.89 11.45 14.27
CA LYS A 70 -10.22 10.04 14.08
C LYS A 70 -11.65 9.84 13.58
N LYS A 71 -12.64 10.53 14.20
CA LYS A 71 -14.04 10.50 13.76
C LYS A 71 -14.18 11.04 12.34
N LEU A 72 -13.46 12.12 12.00
CA LEU A 72 -13.43 12.65 10.64
C LEU A 72 -12.86 11.62 9.67
N ALA A 73 -11.71 11.02 9.97
CA ALA A 73 -11.03 10.06 9.11
C ALA A 73 -11.89 8.83 8.78
N VAL A 74 -12.54 8.25 9.78
CA VAL A 74 -13.44 7.10 9.60
C VAL A 74 -14.71 7.48 8.81
N ARG A 75 -15.25 8.67 9.03
CA ARG A 75 -16.44 9.15 8.33
C ARG A 75 -16.14 9.58 6.89
N ASP A 76 -15.03 10.29 6.68
CA ASP A 76 -14.67 10.94 5.41
C ASP A 76 -13.14 10.93 5.24
N GLY A 77 -12.63 9.82 4.71
CA GLY A 77 -11.20 9.64 4.48
C GLY A 77 -10.63 10.61 3.45
N VAL A 78 -11.45 11.08 2.51
CA VAL A 78 -11.04 12.09 1.51
C VAL A 78 -10.73 13.42 2.19
N LYS A 79 -11.61 13.90 3.08
CA LYS A 79 -11.33 15.12 3.83
C LYS A 79 -10.15 14.97 4.77
N ALA A 80 -10.02 13.82 5.44
CA ALA A 80 -8.88 13.56 6.31
C ALA A 80 -7.56 13.52 5.55
N SER A 81 -7.54 13.07 4.29
CA SER A 81 -6.32 13.05 3.48
C SER A 81 -5.80 14.46 3.16
N LEU A 82 -6.67 15.45 3.01
CA LEU A 82 -6.26 16.86 2.80
C LEU A 82 -5.44 17.38 3.98
N GLU A 83 -5.79 17.01 5.20
CA GLU A 83 -5.09 17.48 6.40
C GLU A 83 -3.69 16.87 6.59
N VAL A 84 -3.36 15.85 5.83
CA VAL A 84 -2.01 15.26 5.76
C VAL A 84 -1.32 15.55 4.43
N GLY A 85 -1.80 16.57 3.70
CA GLY A 85 -1.17 17.08 2.49
C GLY A 85 -1.45 16.27 1.22
N VAL A 86 -2.47 15.41 1.21
CA VAL A 86 -2.87 14.66 0.02
C VAL A 86 -4.20 15.17 -0.53
N ASP A 87 -4.15 15.86 -1.64
CA ASP A 87 -5.36 16.24 -2.37
C ASP A 87 -5.87 15.07 -3.20
N TRP A 88 -6.76 14.31 -2.59
CA TRP A 88 -7.35 13.13 -3.20
C TRP A 88 -8.26 13.46 -4.38
N ILE A 89 -8.88 14.64 -4.38
CA ILE A 89 -9.89 15.06 -5.35
C ILE A 89 -9.24 15.65 -6.61
N ASN A 90 -8.33 16.61 -6.43
CA ASN A 90 -7.76 17.35 -7.54
C ASN A 90 -6.53 16.66 -8.15
N GLY A 91 -6.05 15.60 -7.49
CA GLY A 91 -4.86 14.87 -7.96
C GLY A 91 -3.57 15.65 -7.72
N PRO A 92 -2.48 15.24 -8.36
CA PRO A 92 -1.18 15.84 -8.18
C PRO A 92 -1.10 17.26 -8.76
N PRO A 93 -0.25 18.12 -8.20
CA PRO A 93 -0.08 19.50 -8.65
C PRO A 93 0.55 19.62 -10.05
N THR A 94 0.78 18.52 -10.74
CA THR A 94 1.38 18.45 -12.09
C THR A 94 0.44 18.84 -13.21
N GLY A 95 -0.86 19.11 -12.94
CA GLY A 95 -1.88 19.32 -13.96
C GLY A 95 -2.25 18.05 -14.74
N PHE A 96 -1.57 16.95 -14.45
CA PHE A 96 -1.84 15.61 -14.97
C PHE A 96 -2.49 14.78 -13.89
N GLY A 97 -3.65 14.35 -14.13
CA GLY A 97 -4.40 13.46 -13.29
C GLY A 97 -5.86 13.66 -13.60
N THR A 98 -6.54 12.58 -13.87
CA THR A 98 -7.99 12.61 -13.79
C THR A 98 -8.34 12.96 -12.36
N PRO A 99 -9.13 14.00 -12.12
CA PRO A 99 -9.73 14.19 -10.81
C PRO A 99 -10.27 12.85 -10.35
N SER A 100 -9.97 12.48 -9.11
CA SER A 100 -10.48 11.21 -8.57
C SER A 100 -11.97 11.33 -8.20
N ASP A 101 -12.75 12.14 -8.92
CA ASP A 101 -14.20 12.34 -8.76
C ASP A 101 -14.96 11.02 -8.64
N TYR A 102 -14.33 9.94 -9.08
CA TYR A 102 -14.89 8.60 -9.08
C TYR A 102 -14.38 7.70 -7.96
N CYS A 103 -13.40 8.14 -7.16
CA CYS A 103 -12.76 7.28 -6.18
C CYS A 103 -12.85 7.86 -4.76
N ASN A 104 -13.58 7.19 -3.91
CA ASN A 104 -13.68 7.51 -2.49
C ASN A 104 -12.57 6.82 -1.70
N LEU A 105 -12.06 7.48 -0.65
CA LEU A 105 -11.16 6.88 0.33
C LEU A 105 -11.93 6.56 1.60
N ARG A 106 -11.87 5.30 2.03
CA ARG A 106 -12.45 4.82 3.27
C ARG A 106 -11.36 4.40 4.24
N VAL A 107 -11.45 4.87 5.46
CA VAL A 107 -10.57 4.48 6.58
C VAL A 107 -11.32 3.46 7.43
N LEU A 108 -10.74 2.26 7.58
CA LEU A 108 -11.33 1.15 8.32
C LEU A 108 -10.64 1.04 9.68
N GLU A 109 -11.35 1.33 10.76
CA GLU A 109 -10.81 1.28 12.11
C GLU A 109 -10.75 -0.15 12.64
N ASP A 110 -9.55 -0.65 12.95
CA ASP A 110 -9.37 -1.88 13.70
C ASP A 110 -9.72 -1.67 15.18
N THR A 111 -10.22 -2.72 15.79
CA THR A 111 -10.49 -2.79 17.24
C THR A 111 -9.80 -4.02 17.84
N PRO A 112 -9.76 -4.18 19.15
CA PRO A 112 -9.21 -5.39 19.76
C PRO A 112 -9.87 -6.70 19.29
N THR A 113 -11.12 -6.62 18.79
CA THR A 113 -11.90 -7.79 18.37
C THR A 113 -12.15 -7.85 16.86
N VAL A 114 -11.79 -6.80 16.10
CA VAL A 114 -12.00 -6.72 14.66
C VAL A 114 -10.73 -6.30 13.96
N LYS A 115 -10.28 -7.09 12.99
CA LYS A 115 -9.16 -6.80 12.09
C LYS A 115 -9.64 -6.62 10.68
N HIS A 116 -9.31 -5.48 10.06
CA HIS A 116 -9.56 -5.24 8.65
C HIS A 116 -8.33 -5.61 7.82
N VAL A 117 -8.57 -6.08 6.61
CA VAL A 117 -7.54 -6.31 5.60
C VAL A 117 -8.07 -5.95 4.22
N VAL A 118 -7.23 -5.34 3.39
CA VAL A 118 -7.62 -4.77 2.10
C VAL A 118 -7.13 -5.65 0.95
N VAL A 119 -8.00 -5.83 -0.05
CA VAL A 119 -7.69 -6.53 -1.31
C VAL A 119 -8.35 -5.80 -2.48
N CYS A 120 -7.96 -6.12 -3.69
CA CYS A 120 -8.79 -5.92 -4.88
C CYS A 120 -8.89 -7.25 -5.64
N THR A 121 -10.06 -7.89 -5.60
CA THR A 121 -10.26 -9.20 -6.23
C THR A 121 -10.31 -9.11 -7.75
N LEU A 122 -10.76 -7.98 -8.29
CA LEU A 122 -11.00 -7.80 -9.72
C LEU A 122 -9.73 -7.42 -10.49
N CYS A 123 -8.98 -6.44 -9.97
CA CYS A 123 -7.80 -5.90 -10.66
C CYS A 123 -6.66 -5.63 -9.66
N SER A 124 -6.21 -4.40 -9.52
CA SER A 124 -5.16 -3.99 -8.58
C SER A 124 -5.43 -2.62 -7.96
N CYS A 125 -6.71 -2.34 -7.69
CA CYS A 125 -7.14 -1.07 -7.11
C CYS A 125 -6.45 -0.81 -5.76
N TYR A 126 -5.69 0.28 -5.68
CA TYR A 126 -4.82 0.62 -4.57
C TYR A 126 -4.83 2.13 -4.32
N PRO A 127 -4.79 2.61 -3.09
CA PRO A 127 -4.84 4.05 -2.81
C PRO A 127 -3.47 4.71 -3.01
N ARG A 128 -2.98 4.74 -4.26
CA ARG A 128 -1.65 5.24 -4.63
C ARG A 128 -1.33 6.66 -4.13
N PRO A 129 -2.25 7.64 -4.18
CA PRO A 129 -1.92 8.99 -3.73
C PRO A 129 -1.45 9.08 -2.29
N ILE A 130 -1.87 8.14 -1.43
CA ILE A 130 -1.58 8.16 0.00
C ILE A 130 -0.65 7.02 0.47
N LEU A 131 -0.51 5.95 -0.33
CA LEU A 131 0.33 4.79 -0.01
C LEU A 131 1.53 4.60 -0.96
N GLY A 132 1.61 5.35 -2.05
CA GLY A 132 2.59 5.13 -3.12
C GLY A 132 2.27 3.89 -3.96
N GLN A 133 3.30 3.29 -4.54
CA GLN A 133 3.14 2.09 -5.39
C GLN A 133 2.73 0.87 -4.57
N SER A 134 1.83 0.05 -5.15
CA SER A 134 1.43 -1.20 -4.52
C SER A 134 2.61 -2.19 -4.49
N PRO A 135 2.78 -2.96 -3.40
CA PRO A 135 3.75 -4.04 -3.41
C PRO A 135 3.33 -5.12 -4.42
N GLU A 136 4.32 -5.86 -4.95
CA GLU A 136 4.06 -6.88 -5.99
C GLU A 136 3.07 -7.93 -5.52
N TRP A 137 3.23 -8.44 -4.29
CA TRP A 137 2.36 -9.47 -3.74
C TRP A 137 0.88 -9.05 -3.73
N TYR A 138 0.56 -7.74 -3.55
CA TYR A 138 -0.81 -7.22 -3.54
C TYR A 138 -1.54 -7.47 -4.86
N ARG A 139 -0.80 -7.47 -5.97
CA ARG A 139 -1.34 -7.66 -7.32
C ARG A 139 -1.44 -9.11 -7.74
N THR A 140 -0.82 -10.03 -7.01
CA THR A 140 -0.77 -11.45 -7.40
C THR A 140 -2.16 -12.10 -7.33
N PRO A 141 -2.49 -12.98 -8.29
CA PRO A 141 -3.73 -13.76 -8.22
C PRO A 141 -3.83 -14.61 -6.94
N ASN A 142 -2.68 -15.05 -6.42
CA ASN A 142 -2.59 -15.85 -5.20
C ASN A 142 -3.11 -15.07 -3.99
N TYR A 143 -2.57 -13.87 -3.70
CA TYR A 143 -3.07 -13.03 -2.62
C TYR A 143 -4.56 -12.71 -2.79
N ARG A 144 -4.94 -12.22 -3.98
CA ARG A 144 -6.28 -11.73 -4.27
C ARG A 144 -7.37 -12.81 -4.11
N ARG A 145 -7.11 -14.04 -4.57
CA ARG A 145 -8.07 -15.17 -4.48
C ARG A 145 -8.13 -15.79 -3.10
N ARG A 146 -6.97 -15.90 -2.42
CA ARG A 146 -6.89 -16.58 -1.14
C ARG A 146 -7.37 -15.73 0.02
N LEU A 147 -7.10 -14.42 0.00
CA LEU A 147 -7.47 -13.54 1.10
C LEU A 147 -8.98 -13.56 1.39
N VAL A 148 -9.83 -13.59 0.38
CA VAL A 148 -11.29 -13.63 0.57
C VAL A 148 -11.82 -14.98 1.05
N ARG A 149 -11.06 -16.06 0.82
CA ARG A 149 -11.47 -17.41 1.21
C ARG A 149 -10.88 -17.87 2.54
N TRP A 150 -9.60 -17.52 2.76
CA TRP A 150 -8.80 -17.97 3.90
C TRP A 150 -7.99 -16.82 4.51
N PRO A 151 -8.67 -15.72 4.95
CA PRO A 151 -7.96 -14.52 5.39
C PRO A 151 -7.00 -14.79 6.56
N ARG A 152 -7.41 -15.58 7.54
CA ARG A 152 -6.57 -15.91 8.70
C ARG A 152 -5.29 -16.64 8.31
N GLN A 153 -5.37 -17.57 7.36
CA GLN A 153 -4.21 -18.30 6.87
C GLN A 153 -3.26 -17.36 6.12
N VAL A 154 -3.81 -16.52 5.24
CA VAL A 154 -2.99 -15.54 4.51
C VAL A 154 -2.31 -14.57 5.47
N LEU A 155 -3.01 -14.04 6.47
CA LEU A 155 -2.39 -13.17 7.49
C LEU A 155 -1.28 -13.87 8.26
N ALA A 156 -1.45 -15.15 8.60
CA ALA A 156 -0.41 -15.95 9.25
C ALA A 156 0.86 -16.10 8.38
N GLU A 157 0.72 -16.22 7.06
CA GLU A 157 1.85 -16.23 6.10
C GLU A 157 2.60 -14.89 6.09
N PHE A 158 1.92 -13.77 6.36
CA PHE A 158 2.54 -12.47 6.60
C PHE A 158 3.17 -12.34 8.01
N GLY A 159 3.08 -13.38 8.84
CA GLY A 159 3.57 -13.38 10.22
C GLY A 159 2.63 -12.70 11.20
N LEU A 160 1.38 -12.46 10.81
CA LEU A 160 0.34 -11.92 11.69
C LEU A 160 -0.55 -13.04 12.21
N GLN A 161 -0.25 -13.48 13.44
CA GLN A 161 -1.09 -14.43 14.18
C GLN A 161 -2.15 -13.65 14.97
N LEU A 162 -3.41 -13.97 14.76
CA LEU A 162 -4.54 -13.37 15.45
C LEU A 162 -5.23 -14.39 16.34
N ASP A 163 -5.69 -13.95 17.51
CA ASP A 163 -6.48 -14.78 18.41
C ASP A 163 -7.73 -15.31 17.69
N PRO A 164 -8.17 -16.54 17.98
CA PRO A 164 -9.33 -17.15 17.32
C PRO A 164 -10.61 -16.31 17.41
N GLY A 165 -10.78 -15.53 18.49
CA GLY A 165 -11.94 -14.66 18.70
C GLY A 165 -11.94 -13.36 17.91
N VAL A 166 -10.83 -13.01 17.23
CA VAL A 166 -10.77 -11.79 16.41
C VAL A 166 -11.48 -12.03 15.09
N GLU A 167 -12.48 -11.21 14.80
CA GLU A 167 -13.18 -11.19 13.51
C GLU A 167 -12.28 -10.57 12.45
N ILE A 168 -12.16 -11.19 11.27
CA ILE A 168 -11.42 -10.64 10.13
C ILE A 168 -12.41 -10.17 9.09
N ARG A 169 -12.34 -8.87 8.74
CA ARG A 169 -13.14 -8.24 7.71
C ARG A 169 -12.30 -7.91 6.49
N VAL A 170 -12.60 -8.54 5.37
CA VAL A 170 -11.91 -8.30 4.09
C VAL A 170 -12.62 -7.19 3.34
N ALA A 171 -11.92 -6.09 3.07
CA ALA A 171 -12.44 -4.97 2.27
C ALA A 171 -11.94 -5.08 0.83
N ASP A 172 -12.87 -5.22 -0.10
CA ASP A 172 -12.56 -5.36 -1.52
C ASP A 172 -12.60 -4.00 -2.22
N SER A 173 -11.43 -3.47 -2.55
CA SER A 173 -11.25 -2.22 -3.29
C SER A 173 -11.79 -2.37 -4.72
N ASN A 174 -12.41 -1.31 -5.22
CA ASN A 174 -12.94 -1.27 -6.58
C ASN A 174 -12.68 0.09 -7.23
N GLN A 175 -13.17 0.31 -8.44
CA GLN A 175 -12.96 1.55 -9.18
C GLN A 175 -13.43 2.79 -8.40
N LYS A 176 -14.51 2.70 -7.63
CA LYS A 176 -15.12 3.84 -6.93
C LYS A 176 -14.64 4.01 -5.49
N THR A 177 -14.01 2.99 -4.90
CA THR A 177 -13.64 3.01 -3.48
C THR A 177 -12.29 2.37 -3.25
N ARG A 178 -11.45 3.06 -2.50
CA ARG A 178 -10.17 2.58 -1.96
C ARG A 178 -10.26 2.55 -0.44
N TYR A 179 -9.48 1.66 0.14
CA TYR A 179 -9.46 1.49 1.59
C TYR A 179 -8.04 1.60 2.13
N ILE A 180 -7.93 2.16 3.33
CA ILE A 180 -6.76 2.01 4.20
C ILE A 180 -7.24 1.55 5.58
N VAL A 181 -6.37 0.88 6.32
CA VAL A 181 -6.65 0.45 7.69
C VAL A 181 -6.07 1.44 8.67
N LEU A 182 -6.87 1.82 9.67
CA LEU A 182 -6.44 2.51 10.88
C LEU A 182 -6.24 1.43 11.96
N PRO A 183 -5.01 0.96 12.18
CA PRO A 183 -4.75 -0.10 13.14
C PRO A 183 -4.93 0.40 14.58
N VAL A 184 -5.10 -0.53 15.51
CA VAL A 184 -5.08 -0.23 16.94
C VAL A 184 -3.73 0.38 17.31
N ARG A 185 -3.75 1.44 18.12
CA ARG A 185 -2.52 2.04 18.66
C ARG A 185 -1.83 1.02 19.57
N PRO A 186 -0.55 0.72 19.35
CA PRO A 186 0.16 -0.25 20.18
C PRO A 186 0.41 0.30 21.59
N ASP A 187 0.36 -0.60 22.57
CA ASP A 187 0.72 -0.31 23.94
C ASP A 187 2.19 0.15 24.04
N GLY A 188 2.51 0.95 25.04
CA GLY A 188 3.86 1.48 25.26
C GLY A 188 4.24 2.64 24.33
N THR A 189 3.25 3.23 23.64
CA THR A 189 3.45 4.44 22.82
C THR A 189 2.83 5.70 23.44
N GLU A 190 2.47 5.64 24.73
CA GLU A 190 1.95 6.78 25.46
C GLU A 190 2.99 7.92 25.49
N GLY A 191 2.56 9.13 25.20
CA GLY A 191 3.44 10.30 25.16
C GLY A 191 4.31 10.41 23.90
N TRP A 192 4.21 9.49 22.94
CA TRP A 192 4.91 9.62 21.67
C TRP A 192 4.32 10.74 20.81
N SER A 193 5.21 11.46 20.11
CA SER A 193 4.81 12.47 19.14
C SER A 193 4.18 11.84 17.90
N GLU A 194 3.49 12.67 17.09
CA GLU A 194 2.91 12.25 15.82
C GLU A 194 3.97 11.63 14.89
N ASP A 195 5.15 12.25 14.79
CA ASP A 195 6.23 11.74 13.93
C ASP A 195 6.74 10.37 14.41
N GLN A 196 6.95 10.18 15.71
CA GLN A 196 7.34 8.89 16.28
C GLN A 196 6.28 7.80 16.04
N LEU A 197 5.02 8.15 16.15
CA LEU A 197 3.90 7.25 15.87
C LEU A 197 3.81 6.92 14.38
N ALA A 198 4.05 7.89 13.49
CA ALA A 198 4.03 7.66 12.06
C ALA A 198 5.15 6.73 11.60
N GLU A 199 6.32 6.77 12.24
CA GLU A 199 7.46 5.90 11.91
C GLU A 199 7.17 4.40 12.08
N ILE A 200 6.29 4.01 13.00
CA ILE A 200 5.94 2.59 13.23
C ILE A 200 4.77 2.10 12.36
N VAL A 201 4.13 3.00 11.62
CA VAL A 201 3.03 2.64 10.71
C VAL A 201 3.56 2.33 9.33
N THR A 202 3.76 1.05 9.06
CA THR A 202 4.25 0.59 7.75
C THR A 202 3.13 0.49 6.72
N ARG A 203 3.48 0.39 5.45
CA ARG A 203 2.53 0.09 4.37
C ARG A 203 1.70 -1.17 4.65
N ASP A 204 2.33 -2.21 5.17
CA ASP A 204 1.68 -3.48 5.51
C ASP A 204 0.62 -3.32 6.60
N CYS A 205 0.85 -2.41 7.57
CA CYS A 205 -0.15 -2.04 8.57
C CYS A 205 -1.37 -1.37 7.93
N LEU A 206 -1.12 -0.48 6.95
CA LEU A 206 -2.14 0.29 6.24
C LEU A 206 -2.97 -0.55 5.27
N ILE A 207 -2.45 -1.70 4.83
CA ILE A 207 -3.21 -2.71 4.05
C ILE A 207 -3.89 -3.72 5.00
N GLY A 208 -3.41 -3.81 6.25
CA GLY A 208 -3.97 -4.69 7.28
C GLY A 208 -3.31 -6.06 7.39
N VAL A 209 -2.20 -6.32 6.66
CA VAL A 209 -1.46 -7.59 6.76
C VAL A 209 -0.41 -7.60 7.88
N ALA A 210 -0.23 -6.47 8.55
CA ALA A 210 0.61 -6.34 9.74
C ALA A 210 -0.07 -5.47 10.81
N VAL A 211 0.55 -5.39 11.98
CA VAL A 211 0.21 -4.43 13.03
C VAL A 211 1.43 -3.57 13.36
N PRO A 212 1.26 -2.31 13.75
CA PRO A 212 2.35 -1.46 14.19
C PRO A 212 3.04 -2.05 15.41
N LYS A 213 4.37 -1.97 15.45
CA LYS A 213 5.17 -2.46 16.59
C LYS A 213 6.25 -1.45 16.91
N PRO A 214 6.38 -1.02 18.17
CA PRO A 214 7.53 -0.22 18.61
C PRO A 214 8.84 -0.92 18.22
N GLY A 215 9.81 -0.14 17.68
CA GLY A 215 11.10 -0.66 17.21
C GLY A 215 11.12 -1.19 15.77
N ILE A 216 9.99 -1.25 15.08
CA ILE A 216 9.93 -1.55 13.64
C ILE A 216 9.53 -0.28 12.91
N THR A 217 10.45 0.35 12.21
CA THR A 217 10.20 1.57 11.46
C THR A 217 9.70 1.29 10.04
N ALA A 218 8.99 2.25 9.45
CA ALA A 218 8.46 2.17 8.08
C ALA A 218 9.56 1.96 7.01
N ASN A 219 10.80 2.34 7.32
CA ASN A 219 11.97 2.15 6.46
C ASN A 219 12.68 0.80 6.63
N ALA A 220 12.26 -0.04 7.60
CA ALA A 220 12.76 -1.39 7.68
C ALA A 220 12.26 -2.16 6.45
N THR A 221 13.15 -2.35 5.47
CA THR A 221 12.89 -3.23 4.33
C THR A 221 12.64 -4.63 4.87
N ARG A 222 11.40 -5.10 4.79
CA ARG A 222 11.07 -6.47 5.11
C ARG A 222 11.82 -7.38 4.14
N PRO A 223 12.44 -8.47 4.60
CA PRO A 223 12.99 -9.45 3.68
C PRO A 223 11.87 -9.91 2.73
N VAL A 224 12.25 -10.03 1.45
CA VAL A 224 11.36 -10.53 0.40
C VAL A 224 10.65 -11.78 0.91
N HIS A 225 9.33 -11.81 0.83
CA HIS A 225 8.54 -12.98 1.19
C HIS A 225 9.13 -14.23 0.54
N PRO A 226 9.26 -15.34 1.26
CA PRO A 226 9.68 -16.59 0.64
C PRO A 226 8.75 -16.86 -0.55
N ALA A 227 9.35 -17.21 -1.67
CA ALA A 227 8.64 -17.53 -2.90
C ALA A 227 7.49 -18.48 -2.58
N VAL A 228 6.29 -18.08 -2.96
CA VAL A 228 5.08 -18.90 -2.81
C VAL A 228 5.33 -20.18 -3.61
N HIS A 229 5.55 -21.30 -2.91
CA HIS A 229 5.71 -22.58 -3.56
C HIS A 229 4.50 -22.85 -4.47
N PRO A 230 4.73 -23.26 -5.73
CA PRO A 230 3.64 -23.68 -6.58
C PRO A 230 2.95 -24.88 -5.92
N VAL A 231 1.64 -24.76 -5.74
CA VAL A 231 0.82 -25.89 -5.30
C VAL A 231 0.86 -26.92 -6.43
N HIS A 232 1.56 -28.02 -6.22
CA HIS A 232 1.45 -29.17 -7.10
C HIS A 232 0.00 -29.68 -6.99
N HIS A 233 -0.77 -29.54 -8.05
CA HIS A 233 -2.00 -30.27 -8.23
C HIS A 233 -1.61 -31.71 -8.58
N GLU A 234 -1.67 -32.60 -7.61
CA GLU A 234 -1.81 -34.02 -7.91
C GLU A 234 -3.23 -34.24 -8.45
N HIS A 235 -3.29 -34.87 -9.62
CA HIS A 235 -4.50 -35.25 -10.34
C HIS A 235 -5.23 -36.41 -9.64
#